data_09d8769ac2dce838e5ef3dcca65e4152
#
_entry.id   09d8769ac2dce838e5ef3dcca65e4152
#
_cell.length_a   1.000
_cell.length_b   1.000
_cell.length_c   1.000
_cell.angle_alpha   90.00
_cell.angle_beta   90.00
_cell.angle_gamma   90.00
#
_symmetry.space_group_name_H-M   'P 1'
#
loop_
_entity.id
_entity.type
_entity.pdbx_description
1 polymer ?
#
loop_
_entity_poly.entity_id
_entity_poly.type
_entity_poly.pdbx_seq_one_letter_code
_entity_poly.pdbx_strand_id
1 'polypeptide(L)'
;MLLAWTVFVVVLGVVGYNERGRFADDLQLPGAESQAARDLLEQRFPQQAGDPATLVFHAPAGFDDPAVRARVEQLLVQAAALPEVVAVISPYEPGGAAISRERTIAFAMLQYSGRGIEVADSSIDALFKLVDGASTPEVQLEVGGAVVQSGEVVPPGRAEVIGLAVGAVILLIAFGSVVAMGLPMVTALFSLGTGLVVVLLLARVLAMSTFTPAFASMIGIGVGIDYALLVVTRYRSELAHGQSAVEAVAVAVDTAGRAVIFAGSAVVIALLALFTFGIEFVAAIGVAGATVVAASVLVATTLLPALLGLAGTRIDRWTIRAFHSTETRDGSGIWYGLAARVQRHPVVSLTAALVLLLVMAAPVLDMRLGFSDAGNNPESLHSRRAYDLLARGFGPGFNGPFVVAVELPPEGDDATLARLTEVFSATEGVAFASPRPDEPKRGRGRDLGGPRRLTARRVHRATAGSVARARYPGGDGRH
;
A
#
# COMPACT_ATOMS: atom_id res chain seq x y z
N MET A 1 0.94 32.55 15.44
CA MET A 1 0.40 31.40 14.74
C MET A 1 1.42 30.74 13.83
N LEU A 2 2.00 31.41 12.84
CA LEU A 2 2.95 30.79 11.92
C LEU A 2 4.18 30.20 12.61
N LEU A 3 4.78 30.93 13.53
CA LEU A 3 5.92 30.49 14.30
C LEU A 3 5.57 29.24 15.15
N ALA A 4 4.37 29.21 15.73
CA ALA A 4 3.87 28.05 16.48
C ALA A 4 3.70 26.82 15.56
N TRP A 5 3.17 27.01 14.33
CA TRP A 5 3.06 25.94 13.37
C TRP A 5 4.42 25.46 12.87
N THR A 6 5.38 26.36 12.61
CA THR A 6 6.73 25.96 12.22
C THR A 6 7.39 25.11 13.29
N VAL A 7 7.34 25.58 14.56
CA VAL A 7 7.88 24.81 15.71
C VAL A 7 7.17 23.47 15.85
N PHE A 8 5.83 23.46 15.75
CA PHE A 8 5.05 22.21 15.85
C PHE A 8 5.43 21.20 14.79
N VAL A 9 5.52 21.60 13.51
CA VAL A 9 5.87 20.71 12.39
C VAL A 9 7.31 20.21 12.54
N VAL A 10 8.26 21.06 12.95
CA VAL A 10 9.66 20.66 13.18
C VAL A 10 9.74 19.63 14.32
N VAL A 11 9.12 19.91 15.45
CA VAL A 11 9.11 19.01 16.61
C VAL A 11 8.44 17.69 16.23
N LEU A 12 7.27 17.74 15.58
CA LEU A 12 6.55 16.57 15.15
C LEU A 12 7.36 15.76 14.13
N GLY A 13 8.06 16.43 13.19
CA GLY A 13 8.94 15.79 12.22
C GLY A 13 10.13 15.07 12.86
N VAL A 14 10.79 15.70 13.85
CA VAL A 14 11.89 15.09 14.61
C VAL A 14 11.41 13.89 15.40
N VAL A 15 10.28 14.01 16.10
CA VAL A 15 9.69 12.89 16.85
C VAL A 15 9.28 11.77 15.90
N GLY A 16 8.62 12.10 14.79
CA GLY A 16 8.20 11.11 13.81
C GLY A 16 9.36 10.39 13.13
N TYR A 17 10.50 11.06 12.94
CA TYR A 17 11.71 10.43 12.38
C TYR A 17 12.33 9.43 13.35
N ASN A 18 12.44 9.81 14.65
CA ASN A 18 13.08 8.98 15.67
C ASN A 18 12.18 7.84 16.16
N GLU A 19 10.86 8.06 16.19
CA GLU A 19 9.89 7.19 16.84
C GLU A 19 8.90 6.58 15.85
N ARG A 20 9.27 6.47 14.56
CA ARG A 20 8.39 5.93 13.51
C ARG A 20 8.04 4.46 13.76
N GLY A 21 6.77 4.12 13.51
CA GLY A 21 6.32 2.74 13.40
C GLY A 21 6.60 2.17 12.01
N ARG A 22 6.31 0.88 11.83
CA ARG A 22 6.46 0.17 10.56
C ARG A 22 5.10 -0.22 10.02
N PHE A 23 5.05 -0.36 8.70
CA PHE A 23 3.89 -0.87 7.98
C PHE A 23 4.18 -2.31 7.56
N ALA A 24 3.18 -3.19 7.71
CA ALA A 24 3.27 -4.56 7.22
C ALA A 24 1.89 -5.04 6.79
N ASP A 25 1.88 -5.90 5.77
CA ASP A 25 0.64 -6.47 5.25
C ASP A 25 0.31 -7.77 5.98
N ASP A 26 -0.08 -7.64 7.25
CA ASP A 26 -0.69 -8.73 8.01
C ASP A 26 -2.22 -8.67 7.87
N LEU A 27 -2.70 -9.29 6.80
CA LEU A 27 -4.12 -9.33 6.47
C LEU A 27 -4.79 -10.48 7.23
N GLN A 28 -5.23 -10.21 8.45
CA GLN A 28 -6.01 -11.15 9.23
C GLN A 28 -7.50 -10.98 8.92
N LEU A 29 -8.13 -12.08 8.54
CA LEU A 29 -9.58 -12.18 8.27
C LEU A 29 -10.22 -13.10 9.30
N PRO A 30 -10.76 -12.56 10.40
CA PRO A 30 -11.38 -13.38 11.45
C PRO A 30 -12.49 -14.28 10.88
N GLY A 31 -12.41 -15.58 11.19
CA GLY A 31 -13.40 -16.58 10.73
C GLY A 31 -13.18 -17.12 9.31
N ALA A 32 -12.13 -16.72 8.61
CA ALA A 32 -11.76 -17.31 7.32
C ALA A 32 -10.97 -18.62 7.50
N GLU A 33 -11.18 -19.59 6.58
CA GLU A 33 -10.39 -20.84 6.56
C GLU A 33 -8.88 -20.60 6.41
N SER A 34 -8.51 -19.54 5.69
CA SER A 34 -7.12 -19.12 5.56
C SER A 34 -6.49 -18.68 6.89
N GLN A 35 -7.29 -18.07 7.78
CA GLN A 35 -6.82 -17.70 9.13
C GLN A 35 -6.63 -18.96 9.98
N ALA A 36 -7.58 -19.89 9.96
CA ALA A 36 -7.45 -21.17 10.67
C ALA A 36 -6.21 -21.96 10.21
N ALA A 37 -5.90 -21.96 8.90
CA ALA A 37 -4.69 -22.57 8.36
C ALA A 37 -3.42 -21.86 8.87
N ARG A 38 -3.41 -20.54 8.94
CA ARG A 38 -2.30 -19.74 9.49
C ARG A 38 -2.08 -20.06 10.96
N ASP A 39 -3.15 -20.01 11.77
CA ASP A 39 -3.10 -20.28 13.22
C ASP A 39 -2.55 -21.69 13.48
N LEU A 40 -2.99 -22.68 12.70
CA LEU A 40 -2.46 -24.05 12.77
C LEU A 40 -0.97 -24.10 12.46
N LEU A 41 -0.52 -23.39 11.44
CA LEU A 41 0.89 -23.34 11.05
C LEU A 41 1.75 -22.63 12.12
N GLU A 42 1.30 -21.53 12.68
CA GLU A 42 2.01 -20.82 13.75
C GLU A 42 2.13 -21.67 15.03
N GLN A 43 1.07 -22.37 15.42
CA GLN A 43 1.08 -23.25 16.59
C GLN A 43 2.02 -24.45 16.44
N ARG A 44 2.08 -25.03 15.24
CA ARG A 44 2.80 -26.30 15.00
C ARG A 44 4.20 -26.11 14.45
N PHE A 45 4.49 -24.95 13.82
CA PHE A 45 5.78 -24.63 13.23
C PHE A 45 6.32 -23.27 13.69
N PRO A 46 6.50 -23.04 15.00
CA PRO A 46 6.93 -21.73 15.51
C PRO A 46 8.29 -21.28 15.00
N GLN A 47 9.20 -22.20 14.67
CA GLN A 47 10.51 -21.87 14.10
C GLN A 47 10.45 -21.41 12.63
N GLN A 48 9.33 -21.62 11.95
CA GLN A 48 9.06 -21.17 10.59
C GLN A 48 8.04 -20.02 10.57
N ALA A 49 7.70 -19.47 11.73
CA ALA A 49 6.74 -18.37 11.88
C ALA A 49 7.33 -17.00 11.46
N GLY A 50 8.66 -16.90 11.34
CA GLY A 50 9.32 -15.71 10.82
C GLY A 50 9.11 -15.54 9.30
N ASP A 51 9.09 -14.29 8.85
CA ASP A 51 8.93 -14.02 7.42
C ASP A 51 10.24 -14.26 6.65
N PRO A 52 10.18 -14.90 5.48
CA PRO A 52 11.35 -15.07 4.64
C PRO A 52 11.63 -13.82 3.80
N ALA A 53 12.93 -13.53 3.58
CA ALA A 53 13.36 -12.77 2.43
C ALA A 53 13.80 -13.72 1.32
N THR A 54 13.55 -13.34 0.07
CA THR A 54 13.92 -14.14 -1.11
C THR A 54 15.00 -13.41 -1.88
N LEU A 55 16.23 -13.96 -1.90
CA LEU A 55 17.29 -13.51 -2.79
C LEU A 55 17.04 -14.09 -4.18
N VAL A 56 17.00 -13.24 -5.19
CA VAL A 56 16.76 -13.63 -6.58
C VAL A 56 17.99 -13.29 -7.41
N PHE A 57 18.55 -14.31 -8.03
CA PHE A 57 19.75 -14.20 -8.85
C PHE A 57 19.37 -14.32 -10.32
N HIS A 58 19.97 -13.49 -11.15
CA HIS A 58 19.91 -13.62 -12.61
C HIS A 58 21.33 -13.65 -13.16
N ALA A 59 21.68 -14.73 -13.83
CA ALA A 59 22.98 -14.98 -14.44
C ALA A 59 22.79 -15.38 -15.91
N PRO A 60 23.13 -14.48 -16.88
CA PRO A 60 22.99 -14.78 -18.31
C PRO A 60 23.84 -16.00 -18.77
N ALA A 61 24.99 -16.25 -18.14
CA ALA A 61 25.83 -17.42 -18.41
C ALA A 61 25.23 -18.75 -17.92
N GLY A 62 24.21 -18.68 -17.05
CA GLY A 62 23.55 -19.83 -16.45
C GLY A 62 24.17 -20.32 -15.15
N PHE A 63 23.35 -21.02 -14.35
CA PHE A 63 23.73 -21.54 -13.02
C PHE A 63 24.56 -22.84 -13.07
N ASP A 64 24.85 -23.35 -14.27
CA ASP A 64 25.78 -24.46 -14.49
C ASP A 64 27.23 -23.99 -14.59
N ASP A 65 27.47 -22.70 -14.82
CA ASP A 65 28.79 -22.10 -14.86
C ASP A 65 29.44 -22.17 -13.47
N PRO A 66 30.64 -22.78 -13.34
CA PRO A 66 31.30 -22.89 -12.04
C PRO A 66 31.63 -21.55 -11.38
N ALA A 67 31.92 -20.49 -12.18
CA ALA A 67 32.21 -19.15 -11.64
C ALA A 67 30.94 -18.51 -11.07
N VAL A 68 29.80 -18.64 -11.78
CA VAL A 68 28.49 -18.18 -11.30
C VAL A 68 28.13 -18.90 -10.00
N ARG A 69 28.30 -20.23 -9.99
CA ARG A 69 28.00 -21.03 -8.80
C ARG A 69 28.84 -20.62 -7.60
N ALA A 70 30.16 -20.48 -7.77
CA ALA A 70 31.05 -20.04 -6.70
C ALA A 70 30.68 -18.64 -6.17
N ARG A 71 30.28 -17.72 -7.06
CA ARG A 71 29.83 -16.38 -6.69
C ARG A 71 28.54 -16.44 -5.88
N VAL A 72 27.55 -17.21 -6.31
CA VAL A 72 26.28 -17.38 -5.59
C VAL A 72 26.51 -18.00 -4.21
N GLU A 73 27.31 -19.08 -4.12
CA GLU A 73 27.64 -19.72 -2.84
C GLU A 73 28.34 -18.72 -1.89
N GLN A 74 29.26 -17.91 -2.39
CA GLN A 74 29.90 -16.83 -1.60
C GLN A 74 28.86 -15.82 -1.07
N LEU A 75 27.92 -15.40 -1.90
CA LEU A 75 26.86 -14.46 -1.49
C LEU A 75 25.91 -15.07 -0.47
N LEU A 76 25.59 -16.36 -0.57
CA LEU A 76 24.79 -17.08 0.41
C LEU A 76 25.49 -17.19 1.77
N VAL A 77 26.81 -17.39 1.78
CA VAL A 77 27.60 -17.36 3.04
C VAL A 77 27.57 -15.98 3.68
N GLN A 78 27.68 -14.90 2.89
CA GLN A 78 27.56 -13.53 3.39
C GLN A 78 26.14 -13.24 3.91
N ALA A 79 25.12 -13.71 3.20
CA ALA A 79 23.73 -13.58 3.62
C ALA A 79 23.42 -14.33 4.92
N ALA A 80 24.02 -15.50 5.12
CA ALA A 80 23.88 -16.28 6.35
C ALA A 80 24.52 -15.61 7.58
N ALA A 81 25.49 -14.72 7.35
CA ALA A 81 26.13 -13.94 8.41
C ALA A 81 25.37 -12.64 8.77
N LEU A 82 24.28 -12.33 8.08
CA LEU A 82 23.46 -11.16 8.39
C LEU A 82 22.76 -11.32 9.74
N PRO A 83 22.55 -10.21 10.49
CA PRO A 83 21.82 -10.25 11.75
C PRO A 83 20.43 -10.85 11.59
N GLU A 84 19.97 -11.59 12.59
CA GLU A 84 18.62 -12.20 12.67
C GLU A 84 18.29 -13.23 11.56
N VAL A 85 19.21 -13.54 10.67
CA VAL A 85 19.07 -14.66 9.71
C VAL A 85 19.35 -15.96 10.44
N VAL A 86 18.37 -16.87 10.48
CA VAL A 86 18.46 -18.16 11.18
C VAL A 86 18.74 -19.33 10.26
N ALA A 87 18.37 -19.21 8.98
CA ALA A 87 18.64 -20.23 7.97
C ALA A 87 18.71 -19.62 6.57
N VAL A 88 19.52 -20.22 5.70
CA VAL A 88 19.59 -19.91 4.27
C VAL A 88 19.36 -21.21 3.50
N ILE A 89 18.34 -21.20 2.64
CA ILE A 89 18.02 -22.32 1.75
C ILE A 89 18.62 -22.03 0.38
N SER A 90 19.62 -22.82 0.01
CA SER A 90 20.36 -22.64 -1.24
C SER A 90 19.55 -23.12 -2.46
N PRO A 91 19.69 -22.46 -3.64
CA PRO A 91 19.10 -22.95 -4.89
C PRO A 91 19.69 -24.30 -5.35
N TYR A 92 20.84 -24.68 -4.83
CA TYR A 92 21.54 -25.93 -5.18
C TYR A 92 21.17 -27.12 -4.28
N GLU A 93 20.30 -26.94 -3.29
CA GLU A 93 19.86 -28.04 -2.44
C GLU A 93 18.98 -29.04 -3.19
N PRO A 94 19.13 -30.36 -2.91
CA PRO A 94 18.35 -31.41 -3.56
C PRO A 94 16.85 -31.26 -3.29
N GLY A 95 16.03 -31.28 -4.36
CA GLY A 95 14.57 -31.22 -4.27
C GLY A 95 13.99 -29.81 -4.44
N GLY A 96 14.82 -28.78 -4.66
CA GLY A 96 14.38 -27.40 -4.87
C GLY A 96 14.14 -27.09 -6.35
N ALA A 97 12.90 -26.74 -6.72
CA ALA A 97 12.61 -26.06 -7.99
C ALA A 97 13.07 -24.59 -7.93
N ALA A 98 14.25 -24.34 -7.38
CA ALA A 98 14.78 -23.01 -7.09
C ALA A 98 15.61 -22.42 -8.24
N ILE A 99 15.80 -23.19 -9.32
CA ILE A 99 16.47 -22.76 -10.56
C ILE A 99 15.48 -22.89 -11.71
N SER A 100 15.34 -21.83 -12.52
CA SER A 100 14.44 -21.78 -13.66
C SER A 100 14.76 -22.85 -14.72
N ARG A 101 13.80 -23.17 -15.59
CA ARG A 101 14.01 -24.14 -16.68
C ARG A 101 15.15 -23.74 -17.63
N GLU A 102 15.28 -22.44 -17.89
CA GLU A 102 16.35 -21.87 -18.73
C GLU A 102 17.68 -21.75 -17.98
N ARG A 103 17.68 -22.07 -16.67
CA ARG A 103 18.85 -22.04 -15.78
C ARG A 103 19.53 -20.67 -15.67
N THR A 104 18.83 -19.60 -16.01
CA THR A 104 19.33 -18.21 -15.95
C THR A 104 18.81 -17.43 -14.75
N ILE A 105 17.78 -17.92 -14.05
CA ILE A 105 17.21 -17.30 -12.85
C ILE A 105 17.16 -18.35 -11.74
N ALA A 106 17.61 -17.99 -10.55
CA ALA A 106 17.54 -18.81 -9.36
C ALA A 106 17.12 -17.96 -8.16
N PHE A 107 16.60 -18.62 -7.11
CA PHE A 107 16.32 -17.94 -5.86
C PHE A 107 16.79 -18.75 -4.66
N ALA A 108 17.15 -18.03 -3.59
CA ALA A 108 17.44 -18.59 -2.28
C ALA A 108 16.48 -17.95 -1.27
N MET A 109 16.14 -18.68 -0.20
CA MET A 109 15.30 -18.15 0.86
C MET A 109 16.15 -17.91 2.11
N LEU A 110 16.06 -16.69 2.65
CA LEU A 110 16.61 -16.31 3.94
C LEU A 110 15.47 -16.34 4.96
N GLN A 111 15.58 -17.19 5.95
CA GLN A 111 14.62 -17.25 7.05
C GLN A 111 15.11 -16.32 8.16
N TYR A 112 14.27 -15.35 8.53
CA TYR A 112 14.50 -14.49 9.69
C TYR A 112 13.86 -15.05 10.95
N SER A 113 14.40 -14.65 12.12
CA SER A 113 13.88 -15.10 13.42
C SER A 113 12.53 -14.49 13.79
N GLY A 114 12.22 -13.29 13.25
CA GLY A 114 10.99 -12.54 13.49
C GLY A 114 10.16 -12.35 12.23
N ARG A 115 8.97 -11.76 12.41
CA ARG A 115 8.15 -11.26 11.28
C ARG A 115 8.78 -10.00 10.71
N GLY A 116 8.45 -9.63 9.47
CA GLY A 116 9.04 -8.49 8.78
C GLY A 116 9.07 -7.19 9.61
N ILE A 117 8.00 -6.91 10.37
CA ILE A 117 7.92 -5.74 11.26
C ILE A 117 8.77 -5.87 12.54
N GLU A 118 9.11 -7.07 12.96
CA GLU A 118 9.89 -7.35 14.15
C GLU A 118 11.40 -7.36 13.88
N VAL A 119 11.78 -7.57 12.60
CA VAL A 119 13.20 -7.57 12.17
C VAL A 119 13.77 -6.16 12.30
N ALA A 120 14.94 -6.02 12.94
CA ALA A 120 15.55 -4.71 13.18
C ALA A 120 15.88 -3.96 11.87
N ASP A 121 15.71 -2.62 11.86
CA ASP A 121 16.05 -1.79 10.68
C ASP A 121 17.50 -2.01 10.25
N SER A 122 18.41 -2.18 11.21
CA SER A 122 19.83 -2.47 10.94
C SER A 122 20.06 -3.77 10.18
N SER A 123 19.20 -4.79 10.41
CA SER A 123 19.27 -6.08 9.71
C SER A 123 18.80 -5.93 8.26
N ILE A 124 17.72 -5.16 8.05
CA ILE A 124 17.20 -4.87 6.71
C ILE A 124 18.17 -3.99 5.92
N ASP A 125 18.76 -2.96 6.57
CA ASP A 125 19.78 -2.11 5.95
C ASP A 125 21.03 -2.91 5.57
N ALA A 126 21.43 -3.89 6.39
CA ALA A 126 22.55 -4.77 6.08
C ALA A 126 22.24 -5.66 4.87
N LEU A 127 21.00 -6.15 4.75
CA LEU A 127 20.54 -6.90 3.59
C LEU A 127 20.57 -6.05 2.31
N PHE A 128 20.07 -4.82 2.35
CA PHE A 128 20.11 -3.92 1.18
C PHE A 128 21.55 -3.57 0.78
N LYS A 129 22.44 -3.29 1.74
CA LYS A 129 23.86 -3.06 1.46
C LYS A 129 24.52 -4.27 0.81
N LEU A 130 24.20 -5.48 1.24
CA LEU A 130 24.68 -6.70 0.61
C LEU A 130 24.21 -6.78 -0.84
N VAL A 131 22.93 -6.55 -1.11
CA VAL A 131 22.33 -6.65 -2.45
C VAL A 131 22.90 -5.60 -3.39
N ASP A 132 22.97 -4.33 -2.94
CA ASP A 132 23.52 -3.22 -3.72
C ASP A 132 25.00 -3.41 -4.05
N GLY A 133 25.79 -3.96 -3.11
CA GLY A 133 27.22 -4.20 -3.32
C GLY A 133 27.54 -5.50 -4.07
N ALA A 134 26.58 -6.40 -4.23
CA ALA A 134 26.80 -7.72 -4.77
C ALA A 134 26.53 -7.84 -6.28
N SER A 135 25.66 -6.99 -6.84
CA SER A 135 25.28 -7.03 -8.24
C SER A 135 26.45 -6.71 -9.16
N THR A 136 26.72 -7.61 -10.12
CA THR A 136 27.73 -7.47 -11.17
C THR A 136 27.06 -7.73 -12.53
N PRO A 137 27.72 -7.41 -13.65
CA PRO A 137 27.19 -7.74 -14.99
C PRO A 137 26.96 -9.24 -15.19
N GLU A 138 27.73 -10.10 -14.50
CA GLU A 138 27.65 -11.56 -14.59
C GLU A 138 26.54 -12.15 -13.72
N VAL A 139 26.28 -11.52 -12.54
CA VAL A 139 25.27 -11.97 -11.59
C VAL A 139 24.53 -10.77 -11.02
N GLN A 140 23.31 -10.54 -11.47
CA GLN A 140 22.40 -9.58 -10.87
C GLN A 140 21.77 -10.20 -9.63
N LEU A 141 21.75 -9.47 -8.52
CA LEU A 141 21.11 -9.86 -7.28
C LEU A 141 19.99 -8.87 -6.92
N GLU A 142 18.81 -9.39 -6.69
CA GLU A 142 17.65 -8.64 -6.18
C GLU A 142 17.07 -9.35 -4.97
N VAL A 143 16.26 -8.64 -4.20
CA VAL A 143 15.64 -9.22 -3.00
C VAL A 143 14.16 -8.85 -2.90
N GLY A 144 13.35 -9.79 -2.45
CA GLY A 144 11.93 -9.63 -2.23
C GLY A 144 11.46 -10.33 -0.94
N GLY A 145 10.18 -10.33 -0.69
CA GLY A 145 9.56 -10.94 0.49
C GLY A 145 9.09 -9.92 1.53
N ALA A 146 8.36 -10.39 2.54
CA ALA A 146 7.71 -9.54 3.53
C ALA A 146 8.70 -8.67 4.34
N VAL A 147 9.86 -9.22 4.70
CA VAL A 147 10.94 -8.49 5.40
C VAL A 147 11.42 -7.29 4.57
N VAL A 148 11.57 -7.49 3.25
CA VAL A 148 12.03 -6.42 2.35
C VAL A 148 10.97 -5.34 2.19
N GLN A 149 9.70 -5.74 2.02
CA GLN A 149 8.59 -4.80 1.88
C GLN A 149 8.41 -3.91 3.12
N SER A 150 8.66 -4.45 4.32
CA SER A 150 8.59 -3.66 5.56
C SER A 150 9.67 -2.58 5.68
N GLY A 151 10.80 -2.74 5.00
CA GLY A 151 11.92 -1.80 4.99
C GLY A 151 11.97 -0.88 3.76
N GLU A 152 11.28 -1.22 2.67
CA GLU A 152 11.23 -0.38 1.48
C GLU A 152 10.31 0.83 1.68
N VAL A 153 10.86 2.02 1.45
CA VAL A 153 10.04 3.24 1.38
C VAL A 153 9.58 3.42 -0.05
N VAL A 154 8.28 3.26 -0.27
CA VAL A 154 7.68 3.54 -1.58
C VAL A 154 7.69 5.05 -1.80
N PRO A 155 8.47 5.58 -2.77
CA PRO A 155 8.46 7.01 -3.04
C PRO A 155 7.07 7.43 -3.58
N PRO A 156 6.68 8.72 -3.38
CA PRO A 156 5.45 9.24 -3.99
C PRO A 156 5.41 8.89 -5.48
N GLY A 157 4.35 8.25 -5.91
CA GLY A 157 4.20 7.79 -7.28
C GLY A 157 4.10 8.96 -8.27
N ARG A 158 4.33 8.66 -9.55
CA ARG A 158 4.07 9.65 -10.62
C ARG A 158 2.62 10.13 -10.61
N ALA A 159 1.70 9.29 -10.15
CA ALA A 159 0.28 9.60 -10.07
C ALA A 159 -0.03 10.75 -9.09
N GLU A 160 0.60 10.76 -7.89
CA GLU A 160 0.43 11.84 -6.91
C GLU A 160 1.00 13.17 -7.43
N VAL A 161 2.17 13.12 -8.07
CA VAL A 161 2.80 14.33 -8.67
C VAL A 161 1.93 14.87 -9.80
N ILE A 162 1.43 14.00 -10.69
CA ILE A 162 0.53 14.39 -11.78
C ILE A 162 -0.78 14.94 -11.20
N GLY A 163 -1.36 14.27 -10.20
CA GLY A 163 -2.58 14.72 -9.54
C GLY A 163 -2.43 16.10 -8.92
N LEU A 164 -1.31 16.36 -8.24
CA LEU A 164 -0.99 17.66 -7.66
C LEU A 164 -0.79 18.74 -8.75
N ALA A 165 -0.11 18.40 -9.83
CA ALA A 165 0.11 19.32 -10.96
C ALA A 165 -1.21 19.65 -11.68
N VAL A 166 -2.06 18.66 -11.94
CA VAL A 166 -3.39 18.88 -12.53
C VAL A 166 -4.27 19.69 -11.59
N GLY A 167 -4.25 19.40 -10.29
CA GLY A 167 -4.93 20.20 -9.26
C GLY A 167 -4.47 21.65 -9.25
N ALA A 168 -3.16 21.90 -9.38
CA ALA A 168 -2.60 23.25 -9.50
C ALA A 168 -3.14 23.99 -10.73
N VAL A 169 -3.16 23.33 -11.89
CA VAL A 169 -3.69 23.93 -13.13
C VAL A 169 -5.17 24.26 -12.97
N ILE A 170 -5.97 23.35 -12.43
CA ILE A 170 -7.40 23.57 -12.18
C ILE A 170 -7.62 24.74 -11.23
N LEU A 171 -6.87 24.80 -10.12
CA LEU A 171 -6.95 25.92 -9.16
C LEU A 171 -6.51 27.24 -9.79
N LEU A 172 -5.48 27.20 -10.66
CA LEU A 172 -5.02 28.40 -11.37
C LEU A 172 -6.09 28.92 -12.33
N ILE A 173 -6.78 28.03 -13.05
CA ILE A 173 -7.90 28.38 -13.92
C ILE A 173 -9.07 28.92 -13.09
N ALA A 174 -9.39 28.27 -11.97
CA ALA A 174 -10.51 28.66 -11.11
C ALA A 174 -10.29 30.01 -10.43
N PHE A 175 -9.07 30.25 -9.94
CA PHE A 175 -8.78 31.50 -9.21
C PHE A 175 -8.21 32.62 -10.06
N GLY A 176 -7.59 32.30 -11.20
CA GLY A 176 -6.91 33.26 -12.06
C GLY A 176 -5.68 33.93 -11.42
N SER A 177 -5.25 33.52 -10.23
CA SER A 177 -4.12 34.05 -9.48
C SER A 177 -3.21 32.97 -8.94
N VAL A 178 -1.90 33.13 -9.13
CA VAL A 178 -0.88 32.20 -8.64
C VAL A 178 -0.85 32.17 -7.11
N VAL A 179 -1.04 33.29 -6.44
CA VAL A 179 -1.05 33.35 -4.97
C VAL A 179 -2.29 32.64 -4.42
N ALA A 180 -3.46 32.89 -5.00
CA ALA A 180 -4.71 32.27 -4.59
C ALA A 180 -4.71 30.75 -4.83
N MET A 181 -4.06 30.26 -5.90
CA MET A 181 -3.81 28.84 -6.16
C MET A 181 -2.82 28.24 -5.15
N GLY A 182 -1.73 28.97 -4.87
CA GLY A 182 -0.64 28.47 -4.02
C GLY A 182 -1.06 28.23 -2.57
N LEU A 183 -1.95 29.03 -2.02
CA LEU A 183 -2.39 28.92 -0.62
C LEU A 183 -3.06 27.57 -0.32
N PRO A 184 -4.08 27.09 -1.06
CA PRO A 184 -4.65 25.75 -0.86
C PRO A 184 -3.62 24.63 -1.02
N MET A 185 -2.71 24.74 -1.98
CA MET A 185 -1.67 23.73 -2.19
C MET A 185 -0.69 23.65 -1.02
N VAL A 186 -0.19 24.79 -0.56
CA VAL A 186 0.73 24.85 0.60
C VAL A 186 0.03 24.28 1.84
N THR A 187 -1.20 24.69 2.11
CA THR A 187 -1.95 24.19 3.27
C THR A 187 -2.25 22.69 3.16
N ALA A 188 -2.57 22.18 1.98
CA ALA A 188 -2.75 20.74 1.76
C ALA A 188 -1.46 19.94 2.02
N LEU A 189 -0.30 20.45 1.58
CA LEU A 189 0.99 19.80 1.85
C LEU A 189 1.34 19.82 3.34
N PHE A 190 1.05 20.92 4.05
CA PHE A 190 1.25 20.99 5.51
C PHE A 190 0.33 20.03 6.26
N SER A 191 -0.94 19.94 5.85
CA SER A 191 -1.90 19.00 6.48
C SER A 191 -1.52 17.55 6.21
N LEU A 192 -1.12 17.23 4.98
CA LEU A 192 -0.64 15.91 4.61
C LEU A 192 0.61 15.52 5.40
N GLY A 193 1.63 16.40 5.41
CA GLY A 193 2.86 16.14 6.16
C GLY A 193 2.60 15.93 7.65
N THR A 194 1.79 16.78 8.27
CA THR A 194 1.40 16.64 9.68
C THR A 194 0.63 15.33 9.91
N GLY A 195 -0.36 15.04 9.07
CA GLY A 195 -1.17 13.84 9.17
C GLY A 195 -0.37 12.55 9.01
N LEU A 196 0.52 12.50 7.99
CA LEU A 196 1.38 11.32 7.76
C LEU A 196 2.36 11.07 8.90
N VAL A 197 2.96 12.11 9.50
CA VAL A 197 3.84 11.92 10.66
C VAL A 197 3.06 11.35 11.84
N VAL A 198 1.83 11.81 12.08
CA VAL A 198 0.98 11.23 13.13
C VAL A 198 0.62 9.78 12.79
N VAL A 199 0.32 9.45 11.54
CA VAL A 199 0.08 8.07 11.08
C VAL A 199 1.30 7.19 11.31
N LEU A 200 2.52 7.68 11.00
CA LEU A 200 3.78 6.98 11.30
C LEU A 200 3.96 6.68 12.80
N LEU A 201 3.58 7.61 13.66
CA LEU A 201 3.62 7.40 15.11
C LEU A 201 2.56 6.38 15.57
N LEU A 202 1.35 6.43 14.99
CA LEU A 202 0.28 5.48 15.30
C LEU A 202 0.61 4.06 14.82
N ALA A 203 1.42 3.90 13.76
CA ALA A 203 1.91 2.61 13.29
C ALA A 203 2.80 1.86 14.30
N ARG A 204 3.22 2.49 15.43
CA ARG A 204 3.89 1.79 16.52
C ARG A 204 2.94 0.95 17.37
N VAL A 205 1.68 1.37 17.45
CA VAL A 205 0.68 0.77 18.35
C VAL A 205 -0.48 0.10 17.61
N LEU A 206 -0.60 0.38 16.32
CA LEU A 206 -1.62 -0.19 15.45
C LEU A 206 -0.93 -0.92 14.29
N ALA A 207 -1.34 -2.15 14.03
CA ALA A 207 -0.91 -2.87 12.82
C ALA A 207 -1.49 -2.18 11.58
N MET A 208 -0.64 -1.53 10.81
CA MET A 208 -1.00 -0.78 9.61
C MET A 208 -0.37 -1.40 8.38
N SER A 209 -1.17 -1.58 7.33
CA SER A 209 -0.71 -2.07 6.03
C SER A 209 0.25 -1.08 5.35
N THR A 210 1.18 -1.61 4.54
CA THR A 210 2.07 -0.82 3.66
C THR A 210 1.30 0.11 2.72
N PHE A 211 0.04 -0.19 2.43
CA PHE A 211 -0.86 0.62 1.62
C PHE A 211 -1.43 1.85 2.35
N THR A 212 -1.41 1.85 3.70
CA THR A 212 -2.02 2.91 4.52
C THR A 212 -1.51 4.31 4.22
N PRO A 213 -0.19 4.58 4.04
CA PRO A 213 0.31 5.91 3.71
C PRO A 213 -0.18 6.43 2.36
N ALA A 214 -0.28 5.56 1.35
CA ALA A 214 -0.77 5.94 0.02
C ALA A 214 -2.25 6.35 0.08
N PHE A 215 -3.08 5.57 0.78
CA PHE A 215 -4.49 5.87 1.01
C PHE A 215 -4.68 7.19 1.79
N ALA A 216 -3.92 7.37 2.88
CA ALA A 216 -3.95 8.58 3.67
C ALA A 216 -3.52 9.82 2.84
N SER A 217 -2.50 9.67 1.98
CA SER A 217 -2.03 10.74 1.10
C SER A 217 -3.10 11.15 0.09
N MET A 218 -3.77 10.18 -0.52
CA MET A 218 -4.82 10.43 -1.51
C MET A 218 -5.98 11.24 -0.90
N ILE A 219 -6.46 10.82 0.28
CA ILE A 219 -7.51 11.55 1.01
C ILE A 219 -7.01 12.92 1.45
N GLY A 220 -5.79 12.98 2.03
CA GLY A 220 -5.25 14.19 2.61
C GLY A 220 -5.04 15.32 1.60
N ILE A 221 -4.54 15.00 0.40
CA ILE A 221 -4.39 16.00 -0.67
C ILE A 221 -5.75 16.51 -1.11
N GLY A 222 -6.71 15.62 -1.40
CA GLY A 222 -8.04 16.02 -1.87
C GLY A 222 -8.77 16.88 -0.84
N VAL A 223 -8.93 16.36 0.37
CA VAL A 223 -9.66 17.06 1.45
C VAL A 223 -8.93 18.34 1.87
N GLY A 224 -7.59 18.32 1.91
CA GLY A 224 -6.79 19.50 2.27
C GLY A 224 -6.97 20.66 1.29
N ILE A 225 -6.99 20.36 -0.02
CA ILE A 225 -7.26 21.37 -1.07
C ILE A 225 -8.69 21.87 -0.96
N ASP A 226 -9.69 20.98 -0.83
CA ASP A 226 -11.11 21.36 -0.81
C ASP A 226 -11.46 22.24 0.38
N TYR A 227 -10.96 21.92 1.57
CA TYR A 227 -11.21 22.77 2.75
C TYR A 227 -10.54 24.12 2.66
N ALA A 228 -9.32 24.16 2.14
CA ALA A 228 -8.63 25.42 1.91
C ALA A 228 -9.34 26.25 0.83
N LEU A 229 -9.85 25.60 -0.23
CA LEU A 229 -10.61 26.25 -1.29
C LEU A 229 -11.84 26.99 -0.75
N LEU A 230 -12.61 26.35 0.15
CA LEU A 230 -13.79 26.96 0.78
C LEU A 230 -13.43 28.26 1.53
N VAL A 231 -12.37 28.22 2.33
CA VAL A 231 -11.95 29.37 3.13
C VAL A 231 -11.39 30.49 2.23
N VAL A 232 -10.55 30.13 1.23
CA VAL A 232 -9.94 31.13 0.30
C VAL A 232 -10.99 31.79 -0.57
N THR A 233 -11.97 31.06 -1.09
CA THR A 233 -13.06 31.64 -1.89
C THR A 233 -13.90 32.61 -1.08
N ARG A 234 -14.24 32.25 0.16
CA ARG A 234 -14.97 33.12 1.05
C ARG A 234 -14.17 34.39 1.37
N TYR A 235 -12.90 34.26 1.70
CA TYR A 235 -12.01 35.38 1.95
C TYR A 235 -11.95 36.37 0.76
N ARG A 236 -11.77 35.85 -0.47
CA ARG A 236 -11.76 36.70 -1.68
C ARG A 236 -13.09 37.40 -1.92
N SER A 237 -14.20 36.71 -1.67
CA SER A 237 -15.53 37.32 -1.76
C SER A 237 -15.68 38.51 -0.82
N GLU A 238 -15.22 38.39 0.43
CA GLU A 238 -15.29 39.49 1.41
C GLU A 238 -14.38 40.67 1.03
N LEU A 239 -13.18 40.41 0.52
CA LEU A 239 -12.30 41.45 -0.03
C LEU A 239 -12.96 42.20 -1.20
N ALA A 240 -13.65 41.47 -2.11
CA ALA A 240 -14.36 42.05 -3.23
C ALA A 240 -15.56 42.96 -2.79
N HIS A 241 -16.12 42.67 -1.61
CA HIS A 241 -17.14 43.53 -0.98
C HIS A 241 -16.56 44.74 -0.24
N GLY A 242 -15.23 44.95 -0.28
CA GLY A 242 -14.55 46.12 0.28
C GLY A 242 -14.18 45.99 1.75
N GLN A 243 -14.26 44.78 2.33
CA GLN A 243 -13.82 44.60 3.72
C GLN A 243 -12.28 44.65 3.83
N SER A 244 -11.80 45.06 5.01
CA SER A 244 -10.36 44.96 5.30
C SER A 244 -9.89 43.50 5.32
N ALA A 245 -8.60 43.27 5.05
CA ALA A 245 -8.04 41.93 5.07
C ALA A 245 -8.27 41.18 6.40
N VAL A 246 -8.24 41.89 7.52
CA VAL A 246 -8.45 41.32 8.86
C VAL A 246 -9.90 40.89 9.06
N GLU A 247 -10.85 41.75 8.67
CA GLU A 247 -12.29 41.46 8.73
C GLU A 247 -12.66 40.32 7.79
N ALA A 248 -12.12 40.33 6.55
CA ALA A 248 -12.35 39.27 5.57
C ALA A 248 -11.88 37.91 6.07
N VAL A 249 -10.71 37.82 6.76
CA VAL A 249 -10.25 36.56 7.40
C VAL A 249 -11.21 36.15 8.52
N ALA A 250 -11.64 37.09 9.37
CA ALA A 250 -12.53 36.77 10.48
C ALA A 250 -13.88 36.23 9.99
N VAL A 251 -14.47 36.84 8.97
CA VAL A 251 -15.72 36.35 8.37
C VAL A 251 -15.55 35.03 7.64
N ALA A 252 -14.43 34.84 6.92
CA ALA A 252 -14.15 33.58 6.23
C ALA A 252 -14.00 32.41 7.22
N VAL A 253 -13.34 32.62 8.36
CA VAL A 253 -13.21 31.58 9.40
C VAL A 253 -14.54 31.33 10.10
N ASP A 254 -15.30 32.40 10.41
CA ASP A 254 -16.60 32.26 11.09
C ASP A 254 -17.64 31.54 10.21
N THR A 255 -17.59 31.69 8.90
CA THR A 255 -18.57 31.11 7.97
C THR A 255 -18.04 29.81 7.34
N ALA A 256 -17.03 29.89 6.47
CA ALA A 256 -16.45 28.72 5.78
C ALA A 256 -15.72 27.80 6.75
N GLY A 257 -15.03 28.38 7.77
CA GLY A 257 -14.35 27.56 8.78
C GLY A 257 -15.30 26.68 9.59
N ARG A 258 -16.47 27.17 9.96
CA ARG A 258 -17.51 26.33 10.62
C ARG A 258 -18.00 25.22 9.69
N ALA A 259 -18.18 25.50 8.41
CA ALA A 259 -18.56 24.48 7.42
C ALA A 259 -17.48 23.40 7.30
N VAL A 260 -16.19 23.81 7.28
CA VAL A 260 -15.04 22.88 7.25
C VAL A 260 -15.00 21.99 8.50
N ILE A 261 -15.20 22.57 9.69
CA ILE A 261 -15.23 21.80 10.94
C ILE A 261 -16.36 20.76 10.91
N PHE A 262 -17.56 21.18 10.51
CA PHE A 262 -18.71 20.28 10.45
C PHE A 262 -18.52 19.17 9.43
N ALA A 263 -18.15 19.52 8.19
CA ALA A 263 -17.92 18.53 7.13
C ALA A 263 -16.76 17.59 7.47
N GLY A 264 -15.65 18.13 7.97
CA GLY A 264 -14.49 17.33 8.37
C GLY A 264 -14.80 16.39 9.53
N SER A 265 -15.57 16.85 10.53
CA SER A 265 -16.00 15.97 11.63
C SER A 265 -16.88 14.83 11.13
N ALA A 266 -17.77 15.07 10.19
CA ALA A 266 -18.60 14.03 9.58
C ALA A 266 -17.74 12.99 8.84
N VAL A 267 -16.70 13.41 8.09
CA VAL A 267 -15.77 12.52 7.41
C VAL A 267 -14.94 11.71 8.42
N VAL A 268 -14.44 12.36 9.48
CA VAL A 268 -13.70 11.66 10.56
C VAL A 268 -14.55 10.58 11.19
N ILE A 269 -15.80 10.88 11.54
CA ILE A 269 -16.72 9.90 12.12
C ILE A 269 -17.00 8.75 11.15
N ALA A 270 -17.23 9.05 9.86
CA ALA A 270 -17.47 8.04 8.83
C ALA A 270 -16.26 7.12 8.65
N LEU A 271 -15.02 7.66 8.67
CA LEU A 271 -13.80 6.87 8.59
C LEU A 271 -13.58 6.02 9.85
N LEU A 272 -13.85 6.57 11.04
CA LEU A 272 -13.77 5.80 12.28
C LEU A 272 -14.84 4.70 12.37
N ALA A 273 -15.99 4.85 11.68
CA ALA A 273 -16.99 3.78 11.60
C ALA A 273 -16.47 2.50 10.94
N LEU A 274 -15.33 2.54 10.21
CA LEU A 274 -14.67 1.34 9.69
C LEU A 274 -14.24 0.35 10.78
N PHE A 275 -14.12 0.77 12.03
CA PHE A 275 -13.94 -0.12 13.17
C PHE A 275 -15.07 -1.15 13.34
N THR A 276 -16.28 -0.83 12.88
CA THR A 276 -17.44 -1.72 13.02
C THR A 276 -17.35 -2.98 12.16
N PHE A 277 -16.46 -3.02 11.17
CA PHE A 277 -16.24 -4.20 10.33
C PHE A 277 -15.49 -5.32 11.06
N GLY A 278 -14.83 -5.05 12.19
CA GLY A 278 -14.08 -6.04 12.95
C GLY A 278 -12.82 -6.58 12.26
N ILE A 279 -12.33 -5.88 11.25
CA ILE A 279 -11.14 -6.24 10.47
C ILE A 279 -10.05 -5.20 10.78
N GLU A 280 -8.96 -5.63 11.41
CA GLU A 280 -7.93 -4.72 11.93
C GLU A 280 -7.33 -3.80 10.88
N PHE A 281 -6.96 -4.31 9.71
CA PHE A 281 -6.36 -3.48 8.68
C PHE A 281 -7.33 -2.42 8.12
N VAL A 282 -8.64 -2.74 8.06
CA VAL A 282 -9.69 -1.79 7.64
C VAL A 282 -9.85 -0.69 8.68
N ALA A 283 -9.85 -1.07 9.96
CA ALA A 283 -9.89 -0.13 11.07
C ALA A 283 -8.67 0.80 11.07
N ALA A 284 -7.46 0.25 10.83
CA ALA A 284 -6.22 1.02 10.75
C ALA A 284 -6.22 2.03 9.59
N ILE A 285 -6.73 1.66 8.41
CA ILE A 285 -6.96 2.58 7.29
C ILE A 285 -7.93 3.70 7.69
N GLY A 286 -9.00 3.36 8.39
CA GLY A 286 -9.97 4.32 8.91
C GLY A 286 -9.33 5.35 9.85
N VAL A 287 -8.50 4.90 10.78
CA VAL A 287 -7.76 5.76 11.71
C VAL A 287 -6.79 6.67 10.96
N ALA A 288 -6.03 6.13 10.01
CA ALA A 288 -5.07 6.91 9.22
C ALA A 288 -5.78 8.01 8.42
N GLY A 289 -6.85 7.66 7.71
CA GLY A 289 -7.66 8.63 6.97
C GLY A 289 -8.28 9.70 7.89
N ALA A 290 -8.88 9.28 9.02
CA ALA A 290 -9.44 10.20 10.01
C ALA A 290 -8.40 11.17 10.57
N THR A 291 -7.18 10.68 10.83
CA THR A 291 -6.05 11.48 11.31
C THR A 291 -5.65 12.56 10.31
N VAL A 292 -5.51 12.20 9.04
CA VAL A 292 -5.13 13.16 7.99
C VAL A 292 -6.24 14.17 7.72
N VAL A 293 -7.51 13.76 7.75
CA VAL A 293 -8.65 14.68 7.64
C VAL A 293 -8.72 15.64 8.82
N ALA A 294 -8.51 15.15 10.05
CA ALA A 294 -8.46 16.01 11.25
C ALA A 294 -7.31 17.02 11.15
N ALA A 295 -6.13 16.60 10.69
CA ALA A 295 -5.01 17.50 10.42
C ALA A 295 -5.39 18.56 9.37
N SER A 296 -6.12 18.17 8.30
CA SER A 296 -6.59 19.12 7.27
C SER A 296 -7.56 20.15 7.82
N VAL A 297 -8.48 19.75 8.68
CA VAL A 297 -9.40 20.70 9.38
C VAL A 297 -8.61 21.66 10.26
N LEU A 298 -7.66 21.16 11.05
CA LEU A 298 -6.83 22.01 11.92
C LEU A 298 -6.01 23.01 11.12
N VAL A 299 -5.37 22.59 10.03
CA VAL A 299 -4.58 23.46 9.16
C VAL A 299 -5.46 24.50 8.47
N ALA A 300 -6.61 24.09 7.92
CA ALA A 300 -7.54 25.01 7.23
C ALA A 300 -8.14 26.05 8.17
N THR A 301 -8.31 25.75 9.46
CA THR A 301 -8.92 26.65 10.44
C THR A 301 -7.92 27.47 11.22
N THR A 302 -6.64 27.14 11.19
CA THR A 302 -5.59 27.81 11.99
C THR A 302 -4.43 28.36 11.16
N LEU A 303 -3.73 27.52 10.38
CA LEU A 303 -2.60 27.93 9.56
C LEU A 303 -3.04 28.78 8.37
N LEU A 304 -4.08 28.33 7.65
CA LEU A 304 -4.56 29.05 6.46
C LEU A 304 -5.04 30.49 6.77
N PRO A 305 -5.82 30.77 7.83
CA PRO A 305 -6.14 32.12 8.21
C PRO A 305 -4.93 33.00 8.49
N ALA A 306 -3.87 32.44 9.10
CA ALA A 306 -2.62 33.13 9.33
C ALA A 306 -1.90 33.48 8.02
N LEU A 307 -1.90 32.56 7.05
CA LEU A 307 -1.34 32.77 5.71
C LEU A 307 -2.15 33.82 4.91
N LEU A 308 -3.49 33.78 5.02
CA LEU A 308 -4.37 34.76 4.41
C LEU A 308 -4.14 36.16 4.97
N GLY A 309 -3.96 36.29 6.28
CA GLY A 309 -3.60 37.54 6.94
C GLY A 309 -2.26 38.12 6.44
N LEU A 310 -1.26 37.27 6.15
CA LEU A 310 0.00 37.71 5.56
C LEU A 310 -0.13 38.09 4.08
N ALA A 311 -0.91 37.34 3.31
CA ALA A 311 -1.15 37.61 1.90
C ALA A 311 -1.90 38.93 1.74
N GLY A 312 -2.86 39.22 2.63
CA GLY A 312 -3.66 40.42 2.62
C GLY A 312 -4.30 40.66 1.25
N THR A 313 -4.34 41.88 0.83
CA THR A 313 -4.87 42.27 -0.51
C THR A 313 -4.01 41.80 -1.68
N ARG A 314 -2.81 41.22 -1.40
CA ARG A 314 -1.91 40.69 -2.45
C ARG A 314 -2.33 39.32 -2.94
N ILE A 315 -3.42 38.78 -2.46
CA ILE A 315 -3.92 37.45 -2.86
C ILE A 315 -4.18 37.33 -4.37
N ASP A 316 -4.56 38.48 -5.01
CA ASP A 316 -4.77 38.55 -6.45
C ASP A 316 -3.52 38.98 -7.23
N ARG A 317 -2.34 38.97 -6.60
CA ARG A 317 -1.07 39.27 -7.27
C ARG A 317 -0.70 38.15 -8.24
N TRP A 318 -0.08 38.50 -9.37
CA TRP A 318 0.24 37.62 -10.49
C TRP A 318 -1.00 36.99 -11.12
N THR A 319 -2.01 37.83 -11.36
CA THR A 319 -3.22 37.42 -12.07
C THR A 319 -2.92 37.15 -13.54
N ILE A 320 -3.31 36.01 -14.01
CA ILE A 320 -3.25 35.64 -15.43
C ILE A 320 -4.54 36.12 -16.08
N ARG A 321 -4.46 37.23 -16.86
CA ARG A 321 -5.63 37.85 -17.50
C ARG A 321 -6.47 36.89 -18.34
N ALA A 322 -5.88 35.84 -18.90
CA ALA A 322 -6.59 34.85 -19.69
C ALA A 322 -7.60 33.99 -18.88
N PHE A 323 -7.39 33.88 -17.57
CA PHE A 323 -8.23 33.08 -16.66
C PHE A 323 -8.99 33.97 -15.67
N HIS A 324 -8.81 35.27 -15.75
CA HIS A 324 -9.58 36.21 -14.94
C HIS A 324 -10.98 36.31 -15.52
N SER A 325 -11.86 35.40 -15.14
CA SER A 325 -13.29 35.62 -15.32
C SER A 325 -13.65 36.81 -14.42
N THR A 326 -13.79 37.98 -15.03
CA THR A 326 -14.55 39.06 -14.42
C THR A 326 -15.86 38.42 -13.98
N GLU A 327 -16.08 38.33 -12.65
CA GLU A 327 -17.43 38.13 -12.12
C GLU A 327 -18.24 39.35 -12.61
N THR A 328 -18.68 39.27 -13.85
CA THR A 328 -19.63 40.26 -14.37
C THR A 328 -20.91 40.02 -13.60
N ARG A 329 -21.30 41.00 -12.78
CA ARG A 329 -22.58 41.09 -12.08
C ARG A 329 -23.79 40.86 -13.02
N ASP A 330 -23.55 40.73 -14.31
CA ASP A 330 -24.56 40.69 -15.37
C ASP A 330 -24.93 39.27 -15.85
N GLY A 331 -24.57 38.22 -15.14
CA GLY A 331 -25.03 36.85 -15.48
C GLY A 331 -24.56 36.32 -16.85
N SER A 332 -23.42 36.79 -17.36
CA SER A 332 -22.92 36.43 -18.71
C SER A 332 -21.76 35.40 -18.71
N GLY A 333 -21.46 34.75 -17.59
CA GLY A 333 -20.36 33.81 -17.46
C GLY A 333 -20.69 32.39 -18.03
N ILE A 334 -19.65 31.65 -18.43
CA ILE A 334 -19.77 30.25 -18.93
C ILE A 334 -20.56 29.37 -17.93
N TRP A 335 -20.31 29.52 -16.64
CA TRP A 335 -21.00 28.79 -15.58
C TRP A 335 -22.48 29.13 -15.46
N TYR A 336 -22.83 30.43 -15.63
CA TYR A 336 -24.23 30.86 -15.69
C TYR A 336 -24.95 30.27 -16.91
N GLY A 337 -24.30 30.28 -18.08
CA GLY A 337 -24.84 29.67 -19.29
C GLY A 337 -25.05 28.17 -19.14
N LEU A 338 -24.13 27.48 -18.49
CA LEU A 338 -24.24 26.04 -18.17
C LEU A 338 -25.43 25.80 -17.22
N ALA A 339 -25.50 26.54 -16.11
CA ALA A 339 -26.58 26.39 -15.14
C ALA A 339 -27.95 26.68 -15.77
N ALA A 340 -28.07 27.73 -16.58
CA ALA A 340 -29.28 28.07 -17.30
C ALA A 340 -29.70 26.98 -18.31
N ARG A 341 -28.73 26.31 -18.99
CA ARG A 341 -29.00 25.20 -19.91
C ARG A 341 -29.49 23.95 -19.15
N VAL A 342 -28.86 23.64 -18.01
CA VAL A 342 -29.28 22.52 -17.13
C VAL A 342 -30.70 22.78 -16.62
N GLN A 343 -31.00 24.00 -16.17
CA GLN A 343 -32.34 24.38 -15.70
C GLN A 343 -33.41 24.32 -16.81
N ARG A 344 -33.05 24.67 -18.05
CA ARG A 344 -33.99 24.65 -19.18
C ARG A 344 -34.29 23.22 -19.64
N HIS A 345 -33.33 22.30 -19.52
CA HIS A 345 -33.46 20.92 -19.98
C HIS A 345 -33.05 19.91 -18.90
N PRO A 346 -33.73 19.87 -17.74
CA PRO A 346 -33.29 19.09 -16.60
C PRO A 346 -33.24 17.60 -16.87
N VAL A 347 -34.22 17.04 -17.58
CA VAL A 347 -34.28 15.61 -17.93
C VAL A 347 -33.14 15.22 -18.87
N VAL A 348 -32.88 16.04 -19.89
CA VAL A 348 -31.79 15.80 -20.85
C VAL A 348 -30.45 15.83 -20.14
N SER A 349 -30.24 16.84 -19.27
CA SER A 349 -28.99 16.98 -18.51
C SER A 349 -28.79 15.83 -17.53
N LEU A 350 -29.85 15.40 -16.85
CA LEU A 350 -29.81 14.23 -15.95
C LEU A 350 -29.50 12.96 -16.72
N THR A 351 -30.18 12.70 -17.85
CA THR A 351 -29.94 11.52 -18.66
C THR A 351 -28.52 11.51 -19.24
N ALA A 352 -28.04 12.65 -19.75
CA ALA A 352 -26.67 12.75 -20.26
C ALA A 352 -25.63 12.48 -19.17
N ALA A 353 -25.82 13.06 -17.95
CA ALA A 353 -24.93 12.78 -16.82
C ALA A 353 -24.98 11.31 -16.39
N LEU A 354 -26.18 10.69 -16.33
CA LEU A 354 -26.34 9.30 -15.98
C LEU A 354 -25.67 8.37 -17.00
N VAL A 355 -25.89 8.62 -18.31
CA VAL A 355 -25.25 7.85 -19.38
C VAL A 355 -23.73 7.97 -19.30
N LEU A 356 -23.21 9.19 -19.10
CA LEU A 356 -21.77 9.40 -18.93
C LEU A 356 -21.21 8.59 -17.75
N LEU A 357 -21.87 8.64 -16.59
CA LEU A 357 -21.47 7.89 -15.41
C LEU A 357 -21.54 6.37 -15.63
N LEU A 358 -22.58 5.86 -16.29
CA LEU A 358 -22.70 4.45 -16.62
C LEU A 358 -21.61 3.98 -17.60
N VAL A 359 -21.28 4.78 -18.60
CA VAL A 359 -20.16 4.48 -19.53
C VAL A 359 -18.83 4.46 -18.76
N MET A 360 -18.61 5.42 -17.86
CA MET A 360 -17.41 5.44 -17.02
C MET A 360 -17.36 4.27 -16.02
N ALA A 361 -18.50 3.78 -15.58
CA ALA A 361 -18.61 2.64 -14.66
C ALA A 361 -18.51 1.29 -15.40
N ALA A 362 -18.71 1.23 -16.72
CA ALA A 362 -18.71 -0.02 -17.48
C ALA A 362 -17.46 -0.90 -17.25
N PRO A 363 -16.22 -0.36 -17.16
CA PRO A 363 -15.04 -1.18 -16.86
C PRO A 363 -15.08 -1.95 -15.54
N VAL A 364 -15.96 -1.54 -14.61
CA VAL A 364 -16.14 -2.25 -13.32
C VAL A 364 -16.65 -3.68 -13.52
N LEU A 365 -17.41 -3.94 -14.61
CA LEU A 365 -17.92 -5.26 -14.92
C LEU A 365 -16.81 -6.27 -15.25
N ASP A 366 -15.69 -5.80 -15.78
CA ASP A 366 -14.52 -6.62 -16.12
C ASP A 366 -13.41 -6.52 -15.06
N MET A 367 -13.64 -5.78 -13.97
CA MET A 367 -12.65 -5.57 -12.93
C MET A 367 -12.40 -6.84 -12.14
N ARG A 368 -11.14 -7.24 -12.04
CA ARG A 368 -10.69 -8.34 -11.18
C ARG A 368 -10.18 -7.79 -9.87
N LEU A 369 -10.88 -8.15 -8.80
CA LEU A 369 -10.45 -7.80 -7.45
C LEU A 369 -9.31 -8.70 -6.99
N GLY A 370 -8.29 -8.12 -6.41
CA GLY A 370 -7.13 -8.81 -5.84
C GLY A 370 -6.36 -7.89 -4.90
N PHE A 371 -5.51 -8.47 -4.07
CA PHE A 371 -4.60 -7.67 -3.26
C PHE A 371 -3.42 -7.19 -4.12
N SER A 372 -2.94 -5.98 -3.80
CA SER A 372 -1.70 -5.45 -4.37
C SER A 372 -0.53 -6.27 -3.86
N ASP A 373 0.38 -6.62 -4.77
CA ASP A 373 1.63 -7.32 -4.46
C ASP A 373 2.84 -6.50 -4.93
N ALA A 374 4.05 -7.04 -4.76
CA ALA A 374 5.27 -6.37 -5.18
C ALA A 374 5.31 -6.04 -6.69
N GLY A 375 4.48 -6.70 -7.51
CA GLY A 375 4.31 -6.41 -8.93
C GLY A 375 3.66 -5.05 -9.21
N ASN A 376 3.04 -4.41 -8.23
CA ASN A 376 2.48 -3.06 -8.34
C ASN A 376 3.45 -1.97 -7.84
N ASN A 377 4.57 -2.35 -7.26
CA ASN A 377 5.57 -1.41 -6.77
C ASN A 377 6.31 -0.73 -7.94
N PRO A 378 6.91 0.47 -7.72
CA PRO A 378 7.80 1.09 -8.68
C PRO A 378 8.99 0.19 -9.07
N GLU A 379 9.38 0.20 -10.34
CA GLU A 379 10.52 -0.60 -10.86
C GLU A 379 11.88 -0.25 -10.20
N SER A 380 11.97 0.89 -9.51
CA SER A 380 13.16 1.29 -8.76
C SER A 380 13.40 0.45 -7.51
N LEU A 381 12.38 -0.25 -6.99
CA LEU A 381 12.47 -1.05 -5.77
C LEU A 381 12.98 -2.46 -6.05
N HIS A 382 13.76 -3.00 -5.12
CA HIS A 382 14.27 -4.37 -5.19
C HIS A 382 13.15 -5.42 -5.19
N SER A 383 12.12 -5.21 -4.37
CA SER A 383 10.97 -6.11 -4.30
C SER A 383 10.27 -6.26 -5.66
N ARG A 384 10.14 -5.15 -6.42
CA ARG A 384 9.56 -5.19 -7.76
C ARG A 384 10.47 -5.92 -8.76
N ARG A 385 11.76 -5.62 -8.78
CA ARG A 385 12.70 -6.28 -9.70
C ARG A 385 12.83 -7.78 -9.39
N ALA A 386 12.85 -8.16 -8.11
CA ALA A 386 12.80 -9.56 -7.69
C ALA A 386 11.52 -10.25 -8.16
N TYR A 387 10.36 -9.60 -8.00
CA TYR A 387 9.07 -10.10 -8.47
C TYR A 387 9.09 -10.37 -9.98
N ASP A 388 9.56 -9.42 -10.77
CA ASP A 388 9.62 -9.55 -12.23
C ASP A 388 10.59 -10.66 -12.69
N LEU A 389 11.74 -10.83 -12.02
CA LEU A 389 12.67 -11.92 -12.28
C LEU A 389 12.04 -13.29 -11.96
N LEU A 390 11.37 -13.42 -10.82
CA LEU A 390 10.69 -14.66 -10.44
C LEU A 390 9.55 -14.99 -11.41
N ALA A 391 8.75 -14.01 -11.80
CA ALA A 391 7.69 -14.19 -12.78
C ALA A 391 8.23 -14.63 -14.14
N ARG A 392 9.38 -14.08 -14.57
CA ARG A 392 10.07 -14.43 -15.82
C ARG A 392 10.63 -15.85 -15.78
N GLY A 393 11.29 -16.24 -14.66
CA GLY A 393 11.96 -17.54 -14.55
C GLY A 393 11.02 -18.71 -14.26
N PHE A 394 9.93 -18.47 -13.53
CA PHE A 394 9.08 -19.53 -12.97
C PHE A 394 7.60 -19.39 -13.38
N GLY A 395 7.25 -18.34 -14.10
CA GLY A 395 5.90 -18.03 -14.53
C GLY A 395 5.15 -17.03 -13.62
N PRO A 396 4.10 -16.38 -14.14
CA PRO A 396 3.43 -15.25 -13.50
C PRO A 396 2.73 -15.61 -12.17
N GLY A 397 2.39 -16.88 -11.92
CA GLY A 397 1.78 -17.34 -10.68
C GLY A 397 2.76 -17.66 -9.55
N PHE A 398 4.07 -17.57 -9.82
CA PHE A 398 5.08 -18.01 -8.86
C PHE A 398 5.13 -17.18 -7.59
N ASN A 399 4.88 -15.88 -7.71
CA ASN A 399 4.91 -14.92 -6.59
C ASN A 399 3.72 -15.04 -5.63
N GLY A 400 2.67 -15.78 -5.98
CA GLY A 400 1.49 -16.02 -5.16
C GLY A 400 1.24 -17.51 -4.87
N PRO A 401 2.13 -18.20 -4.13
CA PRO A 401 1.92 -19.61 -3.82
C PRO A 401 0.78 -19.79 -2.82
N PHE A 402 -0.05 -20.81 -3.03
CA PHE A 402 -0.96 -21.29 -2.00
C PHE A 402 -0.21 -22.20 -1.03
N VAL A 403 -0.36 -21.96 0.26
CA VAL A 403 0.10 -22.84 1.32
C VAL A 403 -1.09 -23.59 1.87
N VAL A 404 -1.11 -24.90 1.72
CA VAL A 404 -2.18 -25.76 2.23
C VAL A 404 -1.68 -26.44 3.51
N ALA A 405 -2.34 -26.15 4.63
CA ALA A 405 -2.09 -26.82 5.89
C ALA A 405 -2.96 -28.10 5.94
N VAL A 406 -2.34 -29.24 6.20
CA VAL A 406 -3.01 -30.53 6.30
C VAL A 406 -2.73 -31.10 7.69
N GLU A 407 -3.77 -31.38 8.46
CA GLU A 407 -3.68 -32.10 9.72
C GLU A 407 -3.76 -33.59 9.43
N LEU A 408 -2.69 -34.32 9.76
CA LEU A 408 -2.60 -35.74 9.55
C LEU A 408 -2.81 -36.51 10.86
N PRO A 409 -3.28 -37.79 10.80
CA PRO A 409 -3.32 -38.65 11.96
C PRO A 409 -1.95 -38.78 12.63
N PRO A 410 -1.89 -39.13 13.94
CA PRO A 410 -0.62 -39.25 14.68
C PRO A 410 0.38 -40.24 14.07
N GLU A 411 -0.10 -41.28 13.36
CA GLU A 411 0.72 -42.27 12.72
C GLU A 411 1.40 -41.81 11.42
N GLY A 412 1.05 -40.62 10.97
CA GLY A 412 1.50 -40.04 9.69
C GLY A 412 0.91 -40.82 8.50
N ASP A 413 0.53 -40.13 7.44
CA ASP A 413 0.04 -40.76 6.22
C ASP A 413 0.64 -40.08 4.98
N ASP A 414 1.85 -40.60 4.61
CA ASP A 414 2.54 -40.10 3.41
C ASP A 414 1.74 -40.41 2.13
N ALA A 415 0.91 -41.48 2.15
CA ALA A 415 0.05 -41.82 1.01
C ALA A 415 -1.06 -40.78 0.82
N THR A 416 -1.65 -40.25 1.90
CA THR A 416 -2.61 -39.17 1.84
C THR A 416 -1.98 -37.87 1.30
N LEU A 417 -0.75 -37.56 1.72
CA LEU A 417 -0.04 -36.37 1.18
C LEU A 417 0.28 -36.53 -0.31
N ALA A 418 0.74 -37.68 -0.73
CA ALA A 418 1.02 -38.00 -2.13
C ALA A 418 -0.25 -37.84 -2.98
N ARG A 419 -1.37 -38.40 -2.52
CA ARG A 419 -2.66 -38.31 -3.19
C ARG A 419 -3.18 -36.86 -3.27
N LEU A 420 -3.07 -36.07 -2.20
CA LEU A 420 -3.43 -34.67 -2.22
C LEU A 420 -2.55 -33.89 -3.18
N THR A 421 -1.26 -34.17 -3.22
CA THR A 421 -0.32 -33.54 -4.17
C THR A 421 -0.71 -33.83 -5.61
N GLU A 422 -1.11 -35.08 -5.91
CA GLU A 422 -1.58 -35.48 -7.23
C GLU A 422 -2.87 -34.74 -7.61
N VAL A 423 -3.85 -34.71 -6.71
CA VAL A 423 -5.12 -33.98 -6.92
C VAL A 423 -4.88 -32.51 -7.17
N PHE A 424 -4.05 -31.86 -6.38
CA PHE A 424 -3.72 -30.44 -6.59
C PHE A 424 -2.96 -30.22 -7.91
N SER A 425 -2.03 -31.11 -8.26
CA SER A 425 -1.29 -30.99 -9.52
C SER A 425 -2.17 -31.20 -10.75
N ALA A 426 -3.23 -31.99 -10.63
CA ALA A 426 -4.23 -32.19 -11.68
C ALA A 426 -5.29 -31.10 -11.75
N THR A 427 -5.32 -30.16 -10.79
CA THR A 427 -6.31 -29.08 -10.75
C THR A 427 -5.97 -28.02 -11.80
N GLU A 428 -6.97 -27.63 -12.60
CA GLU A 428 -6.81 -26.59 -13.62
C GLU A 428 -6.30 -25.27 -13.00
N GLY A 429 -5.26 -24.71 -13.60
CA GLY A 429 -4.62 -23.48 -13.14
C GLY A 429 -3.55 -23.68 -12.07
N VAL A 430 -3.23 -24.89 -11.68
CA VAL A 430 -2.09 -25.23 -10.83
C VAL A 430 -0.91 -25.66 -11.70
N ALA A 431 0.20 -24.91 -11.63
CA ALA A 431 1.41 -25.25 -12.38
C ALA A 431 2.23 -26.35 -11.71
N PHE A 432 2.21 -26.38 -10.39
CA PHE A 432 3.05 -27.25 -9.59
C PHE A 432 2.51 -27.37 -8.17
N ALA A 433 2.46 -28.56 -7.63
CA ALA A 433 2.19 -28.84 -6.22
C ALA A 433 3.29 -29.75 -5.68
N SER A 434 3.80 -29.44 -4.49
CA SER A 434 4.86 -30.21 -3.84
C SER A 434 4.62 -30.29 -2.35
N PRO A 435 4.77 -31.44 -1.71
CA PRO A 435 4.90 -31.50 -0.28
C PRO A 435 6.23 -30.84 0.11
N ARG A 436 6.22 -30.04 1.16
CA ARG A 436 7.48 -29.54 1.71
C ARG A 436 8.12 -30.67 2.50
N PRO A 437 9.39 -31.04 2.25
CA PRO A 437 10.07 -32.07 3.03
C PRO A 437 10.10 -31.64 4.50
N ASP A 438 9.88 -32.62 5.41
CA ASP A 438 10.13 -32.40 6.83
C ASP A 438 11.61 -32.03 7.04
N GLU A 439 11.90 -31.25 8.08
CA GLU A 439 13.27 -31.04 8.57
C GLU A 439 13.95 -32.45 8.80
N PRO A 440 15.25 -32.56 8.53
CA PRO A 440 15.96 -33.80 8.80
C PRO A 440 15.79 -34.16 10.27
N LYS A 441 15.30 -35.37 10.52
CA LYS A 441 15.05 -35.95 11.83
C LYS A 441 16.29 -35.80 12.72
N ARG A 442 16.33 -34.77 13.58
CA ARG A 442 17.25 -34.75 14.71
C ARG A 442 16.75 -35.72 15.76
N GLY A 443 17.42 -36.84 15.82
CA GLY A 443 17.53 -37.79 16.92
C GLY A 443 16.24 -38.16 17.66
N ARG A 444 15.85 -39.42 17.50
CA ARG A 444 15.00 -40.25 18.39
C ARG A 444 14.33 -39.53 19.57
N GLY A 445 13.23 -38.84 19.30
CA GLY A 445 12.23 -38.46 20.27
C GLY A 445 10.86 -38.71 19.62
N ARG A 446 9.95 -39.37 20.33
CA ARG A 446 8.64 -39.84 19.87
C ARG A 446 8.00 -38.85 18.86
N ASP A 447 7.80 -39.34 17.63
CA ASP A 447 6.98 -38.66 16.60
C ASP A 447 5.56 -38.45 17.14
N LEU A 448 5.28 -37.26 17.60
CA LEU A 448 3.92 -36.79 17.69
C LEU A 448 3.56 -36.26 16.30
N GLY A 449 2.67 -36.98 15.59
CA GLY A 449 2.22 -36.63 14.25
C GLY A 449 1.84 -35.15 14.17
N GLY A 450 2.63 -34.38 13.42
CA GLY A 450 2.42 -32.96 13.21
C GLY A 450 1.89 -32.68 11.80
N PRO A 451 1.21 -31.56 11.57
CA PRO A 451 0.73 -31.16 10.25
C PRO A 451 1.90 -30.91 9.27
N ARG A 452 1.73 -31.35 8.04
CA ARG A 452 2.66 -31.17 6.93
C ARG A 452 2.12 -30.14 5.94
N ARG A 453 3.00 -29.42 5.26
CA ARG A 453 2.60 -28.37 4.31
C ARG A 453 2.64 -28.85 2.87
N LEU A 454 1.62 -28.47 2.11
CA LEU A 454 1.59 -28.55 0.66
C LEU A 454 1.66 -27.14 0.09
N THR A 455 2.53 -26.91 -0.90
CA THR A 455 2.61 -25.65 -1.62
C THR A 455 2.10 -25.85 -3.04
N ALA A 456 1.03 -25.18 -3.41
CA ALA A 456 0.49 -25.17 -4.76
C ALA A 456 0.66 -23.79 -5.40
N ARG A 457 1.15 -23.72 -6.64
CA ARG A 457 1.38 -22.47 -7.38
C ARG A 457 0.50 -22.39 -8.60
N ARG A 458 -0.11 -21.23 -8.83
CA ARG A 458 -1.08 -20.97 -9.88
C ARG A 458 -0.45 -20.34 -11.12
N VAL A 459 -0.79 -20.83 -12.31
CA VAL A 459 -0.55 -20.14 -13.59
C VAL A 459 -1.76 -19.30 -13.93
N HIS A 460 -1.54 -18.07 -14.37
CA HIS A 460 -2.57 -17.09 -14.71
C HIS A 460 -3.40 -17.54 -15.92
N ARG A 461 -4.48 -18.24 -15.66
CA ARG A 461 -5.72 -18.30 -16.45
C ARG A 461 -6.68 -19.30 -15.81
N ALA A 462 -7.57 -18.85 -14.94
CA ALA A 462 -8.90 -19.46 -14.83
C ALA A 462 -9.71 -18.80 -13.70
N THR A 463 -10.93 -18.64 -13.98
CA THR A 463 -12.08 -18.19 -13.19
C THR A 463 -12.05 -18.65 -11.73
N ALA A 464 -12.13 -17.68 -10.83
CA ALA A 464 -12.18 -17.85 -9.37
C ALA A 464 -13.51 -18.48 -8.91
N GLY A 465 -13.79 -19.72 -9.29
CA GLY A 465 -15.08 -20.33 -8.96
C GLY A 465 -15.05 -21.74 -8.36
N SER A 466 -13.94 -22.46 -8.44
CA SER A 466 -14.00 -23.91 -8.21
C SER A 466 -13.05 -24.49 -7.15
N VAL A 467 -12.25 -23.71 -6.46
CA VAL A 467 -11.26 -24.25 -5.50
C VAL A 467 -11.79 -24.39 -4.06
N ALA A 468 -12.97 -23.90 -3.75
CA ALA A 468 -13.45 -23.78 -2.37
C ALA A 468 -14.12 -25.02 -1.77
N ARG A 469 -14.21 -26.17 -2.44
CA ARG A 469 -14.85 -27.38 -1.86
C ARG A 469 -14.22 -28.69 -2.31
N ALA A 470 -13.04 -29.02 -1.80
CA ALA A 470 -12.64 -30.43 -1.73
C ALA A 470 -13.21 -31.01 -0.41
N ARG A 471 -14.49 -31.39 -0.42
CA ARG A 471 -15.06 -32.24 0.64
C ARG A 471 -14.46 -33.62 0.51
N TYR A 472 -13.88 -34.11 1.60
CA TYR A 472 -13.44 -35.49 1.77
C TYR A 472 -14.64 -36.43 1.50
N PRO A 473 -14.56 -37.36 0.53
CA PRO A 473 -15.54 -38.43 0.42
C PRO A 473 -15.10 -39.59 1.34
N GLY A 474 -15.63 -39.64 2.51
CA GLY A 474 -15.40 -40.78 3.39
C GLY A 474 -15.51 -40.46 4.87
N GLY A 475 -16.70 -40.37 5.33
CA GLY A 475 -17.05 -40.29 6.74
C GLY A 475 -18.53 -40.52 6.87
N ASP A 476 -18.91 -41.78 6.62
CA ASP A 476 -20.27 -42.25 6.88
C ASP A 476 -20.57 -42.13 8.39
N GLY A 477 -21.62 -41.42 8.69
CA GLY A 477 -22.01 -41.14 10.05
C GLY A 477 -22.38 -42.40 10.82
N ARG A 478 -22.13 -42.34 12.07
CA ARG A 478 -22.97 -42.89 13.16
C ARG A 478 -22.42 -42.34 14.48
N HIS A 479 -23.15 -41.58 15.08
CA HIS A 479 -23.55 -41.23 16.45
C HIS A 479 -23.46 -39.74 16.73
#